data_62e1d5b02a67249bc92be51e11e81c05
#
_entry.id   62e1d5b02a67249bc92be51e11e81c05
#
_cell.length_a   1.000
_cell.length_b   1.000
_cell.length_c   1.000
_cell.angle_alpha   90.00
_cell.angle_beta   90.00
_cell.angle_gamma   90.00
#
_symmetry.space_group_name_H-M   'P 1'
#
loop_
_entity.id
_entity.type
_entity.pdbx_description
1 polymer ?
#
loop_
_entity_poly.entity_id
_entity_poly.type
_entity_poly.pdbx_seq_one_letter_code
_entity_poly.pdbx_strand_id
1 'polypeptide(L)'
;MPARKIILSNDIRVKPTENTLKIGTNKSVDIDGMKVTTLKSTDEGVAFIIEYKGKIIYHAGDLNDWYWEGEDEKENLRMRESYRHIIKKGFENIPKVDIAFLLVDPRQENECGCGTDFFLENVEAKHIFPMHFWGDHKRVEEYIRTRKENIYTITHTQQVFELEGLI
;
A
#
# COMPACT_ATOMS: atom_id res chain seq x y z
N MET A 1 -3.53 -20.41 12.16
CA MET A 1 -3.60 -21.44 11.11
C MET A 1 -2.52 -21.14 10.09
N PRO A 2 -1.84 -22.13 9.50
CA PRO A 2 -0.92 -21.86 8.39
C PRO A 2 -1.70 -21.30 7.19
N ALA A 3 -1.11 -20.34 6.48
CA ALA A 3 -1.72 -19.78 5.27
C ALA A 3 -1.87 -20.90 4.20
N ARG A 4 -3.03 -20.95 3.52
CA ARG A 4 -3.26 -21.92 2.43
C ARG A 4 -2.48 -21.57 1.17
N LYS A 5 -2.30 -20.27 0.89
CA LYS A 5 -1.56 -19.74 -0.24
C LYS A 5 -0.72 -18.55 0.21
N ILE A 6 0.45 -18.43 -0.36
CA ILE A 6 1.37 -17.30 -0.16
C ILE A 6 1.60 -16.69 -1.53
N ILE A 7 1.18 -15.44 -1.72
CA ILE A 7 1.37 -14.71 -2.97
C ILE A 7 2.56 -13.79 -2.77
N LEU A 8 3.54 -13.92 -3.63
CA LEU A 8 4.80 -13.17 -3.55
C LEU A 8 5.08 -12.45 -4.86
N SER A 9 5.72 -11.30 -4.78
CA SER A 9 6.29 -10.67 -5.96
C SER A 9 7.39 -11.55 -6.59
N ASN A 10 7.57 -11.45 -7.89
CA ASN A 10 8.55 -12.27 -8.66
C ASN A 10 9.99 -12.06 -8.22
N ASP A 11 10.34 -10.88 -7.71
CA ASP A 11 11.67 -10.50 -7.22
C ASP A 11 12.06 -11.20 -5.92
N ILE A 12 11.09 -11.64 -5.11
CA ILE A 12 11.35 -12.37 -3.87
C ILE A 12 12.07 -13.70 -4.14
N ARG A 13 13.29 -13.83 -3.63
CA ARG A 13 14.15 -15.02 -3.82
C ARG A 13 13.90 -16.06 -2.74
N VAL A 14 12.83 -16.83 -2.88
CA VAL A 14 12.51 -17.97 -2.03
C VAL A 14 12.35 -19.24 -2.86
N LYS A 15 12.57 -20.41 -2.25
CA LYS A 15 12.26 -21.69 -2.89
C LYS A 15 10.73 -21.80 -3.02
N PRO A 16 10.20 -22.05 -4.23
CA PRO A 16 8.78 -22.28 -4.40
C PRO A 16 8.32 -23.49 -3.57
N THR A 17 7.13 -23.38 -3.00
CA THR A 17 6.41 -24.51 -2.40
C THR A 17 5.09 -24.69 -3.16
N GLU A 18 4.38 -25.78 -2.93
CA GLU A 18 3.05 -26.00 -3.52
C GLU A 18 2.04 -24.90 -3.16
N ASN A 19 2.28 -24.22 -2.06
CA ASN A 19 1.45 -23.12 -1.56
C ASN A 19 1.93 -21.72 -1.98
N THR A 20 3.04 -21.62 -2.70
CA THR A 20 3.63 -20.35 -3.11
C THR A 20 3.27 -20.03 -4.55
N LEU A 21 2.67 -18.87 -4.79
CA LEU A 21 2.45 -18.30 -6.11
C LEU A 21 3.28 -17.03 -6.26
N LYS A 22 4.07 -16.95 -7.31
CA LYS A 22 4.78 -15.72 -7.68
C LYS A 22 4.01 -14.97 -8.75
N ILE A 23 3.91 -13.64 -8.59
CA ILE A 23 3.21 -12.77 -9.51
C ILE A 23 4.09 -11.57 -9.87
N GLY A 24 4.14 -11.23 -11.16
CA GLY A 24 4.86 -10.06 -11.66
C GLY A 24 4.01 -8.79 -11.64
N THR A 25 4.59 -7.70 -12.14
CA THR A 25 3.93 -6.39 -12.21
C THR A 25 2.79 -6.36 -13.23
N ASN A 26 1.72 -5.61 -12.94
CA ASN A 26 0.58 -5.40 -13.84
C ASN A 26 -0.04 -6.72 -14.32
N LYS A 27 -0.21 -7.65 -13.41
CA LYS A 27 -0.85 -8.96 -13.63
C LYS A 27 -2.08 -9.10 -12.78
N SER A 28 -2.98 -9.98 -13.21
CA SER A 28 -4.16 -10.37 -12.45
C SER A 28 -4.26 -11.89 -12.38
N VAL A 29 -4.70 -12.42 -11.24
CA VAL A 29 -4.91 -13.85 -11.03
C VAL A 29 -6.12 -14.06 -10.11
N ASP A 30 -6.89 -15.10 -10.39
CA ASP A 30 -7.99 -15.55 -9.52
C ASP A 30 -7.53 -16.72 -8.67
N ILE A 31 -7.64 -16.59 -7.35
CA ILE A 31 -7.23 -17.60 -6.38
C ILE A 31 -8.30 -17.77 -5.32
N ASP A 32 -8.92 -18.94 -5.24
CA ASP A 32 -9.92 -19.30 -4.23
C ASP A 32 -11.04 -18.23 -4.10
N GLY A 33 -11.47 -17.65 -5.22
CA GLY A 33 -12.50 -16.63 -5.29
C GLY A 33 -12.03 -15.21 -4.94
N MET A 34 -10.74 -15.01 -4.78
CA MET A 34 -10.11 -13.70 -4.69
C MET A 34 -9.49 -13.33 -6.05
N LYS A 35 -9.80 -12.15 -6.56
CA LYS A 35 -9.06 -11.58 -7.68
C LYS A 35 -7.93 -10.72 -7.13
N VAL A 36 -6.69 -11.07 -7.46
CA VAL A 36 -5.49 -10.36 -7.05
C VAL A 36 -4.89 -9.69 -8.26
N THR A 37 -4.84 -8.37 -8.24
CA THR A 37 -4.21 -7.55 -9.29
C THR A 37 -2.98 -6.85 -8.70
N THR A 38 -1.90 -6.79 -9.47
CA THR A 38 -0.66 -6.13 -9.04
C THR A 38 -0.41 -4.86 -9.82
N LEU A 39 0.13 -3.85 -9.16
CA LEU A 39 0.69 -2.65 -9.78
C LEU A 39 2.22 -2.69 -9.68
N LYS A 40 2.88 -2.03 -10.62
CA LYS A 40 4.33 -1.83 -10.57
C LYS A 40 4.66 -0.98 -9.34
N SER A 41 5.68 -1.38 -8.58
CA SER A 41 6.23 -0.52 -7.51
C SER A 41 7.15 0.56 -8.10
N THR A 42 7.37 1.61 -7.33
CA THR A 42 8.40 2.64 -7.56
C THR A 42 9.72 2.28 -6.87
N ASP A 43 9.71 1.22 -6.07
CA ASP A 43 10.87 0.61 -5.43
C ASP A 43 10.79 -0.91 -5.62
N GLU A 44 10.98 -1.73 -4.60
CA GLU A 44 10.97 -3.19 -4.70
C GLU A 44 9.54 -3.76 -4.82
N GLY A 45 9.42 -4.92 -5.43
CA GLY A 45 8.21 -5.71 -5.45
C GLY A 45 7.06 -5.18 -6.28
N VAL A 46 5.85 -5.39 -5.78
CA VAL A 46 4.58 -4.97 -6.38
C VAL A 46 3.61 -4.49 -5.29
N ALA A 47 2.70 -3.59 -5.66
CA ALA A 47 1.51 -3.31 -4.86
C ALA A 47 0.39 -4.30 -5.25
N PHE A 48 -0.52 -4.58 -4.31
CA PHE A 48 -1.62 -5.52 -4.48
C PHE A 48 -2.98 -4.83 -4.33
N ILE A 49 -3.87 -5.09 -5.28
CA ILE A 49 -5.30 -4.81 -5.18
C ILE A 49 -6.00 -6.17 -5.11
N ILE A 50 -6.71 -6.43 -4.01
CA ILE A 50 -7.36 -7.71 -3.73
C ILE A 50 -8.88 -7.48 -3.68
N GLU A 51 -9.60 -8.10 -4.61
CA GLU A 51 -11.05 -8.08 -4.65
C GLU A 51 -11.59 -9.42 -4.10
N TYR A 52 -12.35 -9.37 -3.03
CA TYR A 52 -12.95 -10.56 -2.41
C TYR A 52 -14.32 -10.27 -1.82
N LYS A 53 -15.33 -11.02 -2.20
CA LYS A 53 -16.72 -10.88 -1.70
C LYS A 53 -17.25 -9.44 -1.74
N GLY A 54 -16.97 -8.73 -2.83
CA GLY A 54 -17.39 -7.33 -3.01
C GLY A 54 -16.61 -6.31 -2.17
N LYS A 55 -15.53 -6.71 -1.53
CA LYS A 55 -14.60 -5.85 -0.80
C LYS A 55 -13.32 -5.68 -1.57
N ILE A 56 -12.71 -4.50 -1.46
CA ILE A 56 -11.45 -4.18 -2.10
C ILE A 56 -10.44 -3.81 -1.02
N ILE A 57 -9.31 -4.53 -1.03
CA ILE A 57 -8.16 -4.29 -0.15
C ILE A 57 -7.00 -3.84 -1.02
N TYR A 58 -6.39 -2.73 -0.68
CA TYR A 58 -5.15 -2.26 -1.29
C TYR A 58 -3.99 -2.37 -0.32
N HIS A 59 -2.88 -2.94 -0.78
CA HIS A 59 -1.61 -2.98 -0.05
C HIS A 59 -0.53 -2.40 -0.95
N ALA A 60 -0.01 -1.25 -0.59
CA ALA A 60 0.93 -0.52 -1.43
C ALA A 60 2.28 -1.25 -1.62
N GLY A 61 2.67 -2.17 -0.71
CA GLY A 61 4.04 -2.70 -0.72
C GLY A 61 5.02 -1.54 -0.55
N ASP A 62 6.00 -1.42 -1.45
CA ASP A 62 6.94 -0.30 -1.50
C ASP A 62 6.58 0.73 -2.59
N LEU A 63 5.34 0.68 -3.10
CA LEU A 63 4.83 1.68 -4.04
C LEU A 63 4.51 2.98 -3.30
N ASN A 64 5.37 3.98 -3.44
CA ASN A 64 5.26 5.28 -2.76
C ASN A 64 5.79 6.42 -3.63
N ASP A 65 5.48 7.66 -3.25
CA ASP A 65 6.13 8.88 -3.73
C ASP A 65 7.45 9.03 -2.95
N TRP A 66 8.52 8.43 -3.46
CA TRP A 66 9.84 8.45 -2.86
C TRP A 66 10.58 9.76 -3.14
N TYR A 67 10.02 10.86 -2.63
CA TYR A 67 10.71 12.15 -2.65
C TYR A 67 11.62 12.26 -1.41
N TRP A 68 12.90 12.56 -1.61
CA TRP A 68 13.91 12.67 -0.56
C TRP A 68 14.50 14.07 -0.53
N GLU A 69 14.35 14.78 0.59
CA GLU A 69 14.96 16.08 0.77
C GLU A 69 16.49 15.97 0.68
N GLY A 70 17.11 16.89 -0.11
CA GLY A 70 18.56 16.90 -0.30
C GLY A 70 19.09 15.99 -1.42
N GLU A 71 18.25 15.15 -2.01
CA GLU A 71 18.60 14.37 -3.20
C GLU A 71 18.38 15.17 -4.50
N ASP A 72 18.78 14.59 -5.64
CA ASP A 72 18.63 15.25 -6.94
C ASP A 72 17.15 15.53 -7.27
N GLU A 73 16.84 16.81 -7.46
CA GLU A 73 15.48 17.27 -7.70
C GLU A 73 14.83 16.63 -8.95
N LYS A 74 15.60 16.42 -9.99
CA LYS A 74 15.08 15.80 -11.22
C LYS A 74 14.70 14.34 -11.00
N GLU A 75 15.49 13.60 -10.23
CA GLU A 75 15.17 12.23 -9.86
C GLU A 75 13.96 12.17 -8.91
N ASN A 76 13.87 13.07 -7.94
CA ASN A 76 12.73 13.22 -7.06
C ASN A 76 11.42 13.47 -7.85
N LEU A 77 11.44 14.41 -8.78
CA LEU A 77 10.29 14.71 -9.62
C LEU A 77 9.91 13.53 -10.53
N ARG A 78 10.89 12.84 -11.11
CA ARG A 78 10.65 11.63 -11.91
C ARG A 78 9.99 10.52 -11.11
N MET A 79 10.44 10.31 -9.86
CA MET A 79 9.88 9.32 -8.95
C MET A 79 8.43 9.67 -8.58
N ARG A 80 8.20 10.93 -8.22
CA ARG A 80 6.87 11.49 -7.91
C ARG A 80 5.90 11.34 -9.08
N GLU A 81 6.30 11.70 -10.27
CA GLU A 81 5.47 11.54 -11.49
C GLU A 81 5.16 10.08 -11.79
N SER A 82 6.15 9.19 -11.64
CA SER A 82 5.96 7.74 -11.80
C SER A 82 4.91 7.20 -10.82
N TYR A 83 5.04 7.51 -9.54
CA TYR A 83 4.07 7.13 -8.52
C TYR A 83 2.66 7.60 -8.86
N ARG A 84 2.51 8.89 -9.13
CA ARG A 84 1.22 9.52 -9.45
C ARG A 84 0.56 8.92 -10.69
N HIS A 85 1.36 8.62 -11.71
CA HIS A 85 0.87 7.94 -12.91
C HIS A 85 0.35 6.53 -12.59
N ILE A 86 1.11 5.75 -11.79
CA ILE A 86 0.74 4.38 -11.41
C ILE A 86 -0.59 4.40 -10.61
N ILE A 87 -0.73 5.30 -9.62
CA ILE A 87 -1.96 5.39 -8.84
C ILE A 87 -3.14 5.79 -9.72
N LYS A 88 -3.05 6.86 -10.50
CA LYS A 88 -4.15 7.30 -11.37
C LYS A 88 -4.60 6.20 -12.33
N LYS A 89 -3.65 5.52 -12.98
CA LYS A 89 -3.96 4.45 -13.92
C LYS A 89 -4.47 3.18 -13.23
N GLY A 90 -3.85 2.80 -12.11
CA GLY A 90 -4.21 1.58 -11.37
C GLY A 90 -5.61 1.65 -10.76
N PHE A 91 -6.06 2.84 -10.39
CA PHE A 91 -7.35 3.08 -9.75
C PHE A 91 -8.39 3.79 -10.65
N GLU A 92 -8.12 3.93 -11.95
CA GLU A 92 -9.02 4.62 -12.89
C GLU A 92 -10.48 4.11 -12.81
N ASN A 93 -10.67 2.80 -12.60
CA ASN A 93 -11.98 2.16 -12.46
C ASN A 93 -12.28 1.67 -11.03
N ILE A 94 -11.47 2.06 -10.05
CA ILE A 94 -11.58 1.68 -8.64
C ILE A 94 -11.53 2.97 -7.79
N PRO A 95 -12.60 3.77 -7.75
CA PRO A 95 -12.56 5.05 -7.04
C PRO A 95 -12.60 4.89 -5.51
N LYS A 96 -12.85 3.67 -5.01
CA LYS A 96 -13.01 3.39 -3.60
C LYS A 96 -12.42 2.03 -3.21
N VAL A 97 -11.77 1.98 -2.05
CA VAL A 97 -11.29 0.74 -1.41
C VAL A 97 -11.83 0.64 0.03
N ASP A 98 -12.09 -0.59 0.49
CA ASP A 98 -12.55 -0.82 1.86
C ASP A 98 -11.39 -0.71 2.86
N ILE A 99 -10.22 -1.26 2.52
CA ILE A 99 -9.01 -1.21 3.35
C ILE A 99 -7.83 -0.77 2.49
N ALA A 100 -7.03 0.15 3.00
CA ALA A 100 -5.77 0.56 2.39
C ALA A 100 -4.62 0.47 3.39
N PHE A 101 -3.55 -0.23 3.01
CA PHE A 101 -2.27 -0.22 3.70
C PHE A 101 -1.33 0.72 2.93
N LEU A 102 -1.03 1.89 3.50
CA LEU A 102 -0.34 2.98 2.84
C LEU A 102 0.94 3.37 3.58
N LEU A 103 1.91 3.88 2.86
CA LEU A 103 3.20 4.24 3.44
C LEU A 103 3.16 5.61 4.10
N VAL A 104 3.64 5.66 5.34
CA VAL A 104 3.98 6.87 6.06
C VAL A 104 5.40 6.68 6.58
N ASP A 105 6.40 7.09 5.80
CA ASP A 105 7.80 6.82 6.11
C ASP A 105 8.47 8.04 6.75
N PRO A 106 8.77 8.00 8.06
CA PRO A 106 9.38 9.11 8.79
C PRO A 106 10.74 9.56 8.23
N ARG A 107 11.44 8.69 7.50
CA ARG A 107 12.73 9.01 6.90
C ARG A 107 12.62 10.05 5.78
N GLN A 108 11.42 10.21 5.19
CA GLN A 108 11.15 11.25 4.19
C GLN A 108 10.91 12.63 4.82
N GLU A 109 11.08 12.77 6.13
CA GLU A 109 10.98 14.04 6.88
C GLU A 109 9.67 14.80 6.62
N ASN A 110 9.70 15.94 5.96
CA ASN A 110 8.51 16.73 5.66
C ASN A 110 7.59 16.07 4.62
N GLU A 111 8.12 15.17 3.80
CA GLU A 111 7.40 14.44 2.76
C GLU A 111 6.87 13.07 3.24
N CYS A 112 6.94 12.78 4.54
CA CYS A 112 6.70 11.44 5.11
C CYS A 112 5.33 10.81 4.83
N GLY A 113 4.41 11.50 4.27
CA GLY A 113 3.09 10.98 3.91
C GLY A 113 2.61 11.46 2.53
N CYS A 114 3.48 12.07 1.74
CA CYS A 114 3.11 12.66 0.47
C CYS A 114 2.46 11.65 -0.50
N GLY A 115 2.95 10.41 -0.53
CA GLY A 115 2.34 9.34 -1.32
C GLY A 115 0.94 8.97 -0.83
N THR A 116 0.77 8.83 0.48
CA THR A 116 -0.53 8.56 1.11
C THR A 116 -1.51 9.71 0.85
N ASP A 117 -1.09 10.96 1.00
CA ASP A 117 -1.93 12.12 0.72
C ASP A 117 -2.42 12.11 -0.74
N PHE A 118 -1.50 11.92 -1.70
CA PHE A 118 -1.88 11.84 -3.11
C PHE A 118 -2.82 10.67 -3.41
N PHE A 119 -2.62 9.50 -2.78
CA PHE A 119 -3.54 8.37 -2.93
C PHE A 119 -4.95 8.76 -2.47
N LEU A 120 -5.08 9.36 -1.29
CA LEU A 120 -6.36 9.74 -0.68
C LEU A 120 -7.06 10.89 -1.41
N GLU A 121 -6.33 11.75 -2.12
CA GLU A 121 -6.90 12.75 -3.03
C GLU A 121 -7.58 12.11 -4.26
N ASN A 122 -7.20 10.91 -4.66
CA ASN A 122 -7.67 10.27 -5.90
C ASN A 122 -8.53 9.03 -5.66
N VAL A 123 -8.42 8.38 -4.48
CA VAL A 123 -9.10 7.12 -4.14
C VAL A 123 -9.69 7.22 -2.74
N GLU A 124 -11.00 7.05 -2.61
CA GLU A 124 -11.64 6.96 -1.28
C GLU A 124 -11.21 5.68 -0.58
N ALA A 125 -10.70 5.77 0.65
CA ALA A 125 -10.39 4.61 1.48
C ALA A 125 -11.19 4.65 2.78
N LYS A 126 -11.91 3.56 3.08
CA LYS A 126 -12.77 3.50 4.28
C LYS A 126 -11.96 3.29 5.56
N HIS A 127 -10.97 2.41 5.52
CA HIS A 127 -10.09 2.08 6.65
C HIS A 127 -8.64 2.13 6.16
N ILE A 128 -7.81 2.96 6.80
CA ILE A 128 -6.44 3.21 6.38
C ILE A 128 -5.47 2.79 7.47
N PHE A 129 -4.51 1.93 7.12
CA PHE A 129 -3.46 1.45 8.01
C PHE A 129 -2.11 1.96 7.53
N PRO A 130 -1.43 2.82 8.30
CA PRO A 130 -0.09 3.25 7.97
C PRO A 130 0.89 2.09 8.12
N MET A 131 1.85 2.00 7.22
CA MET A 131 2.94 1.05 7.27
C MET A 131 4.26 1.72 6.90
N HIS A 132 5.36 0.97 6.94
CA HIS A 132 6.71 1.43 6.60
C HIS A 132 7.29 2.52 7.53
N PHE A 133 6.78 2.61 8.76
CA PHE A 133 7.16 3.69 9.70
C PHE A 133 8.29 3.31 10.68
N TRP A 134 8.90 2.15 10.51
CA TRP A 134 10.11 1.70 11.22
C TRP A 134 10.07 1.81 12.74
N GLY A 135 8.87 1.75 13.34
CA GLY A 135 8.66 1.87 14.78
C GLY A 135 8.58 3.33 15.29
N ASP A 136 8.68 4.32 14.40
CA ASP A 136 8.45 5.72 14.77
C ASP A 136 6.95 6.04 14.85
N HIS A 137 6.31 5.49 15.86
CA HIS A 137 4.88 5.69 16.12
C HIS A 137 4.54 7.17 16.35
N LYS A 138 5.46 7.92 16.97
CA LYS A 138 5.24 9.36 17.27
C LYS A 138 5.06 10.16 15.97
N ARG A 139 5.93 9.95 14.98
CA ARG A 139 5.85 10.66 13.70
C ARG A 139 4.56 10.32 12.95
N VAL A 140 4.15 9.04 13.00
CA VAL A 140 2.87 8.61 12.42
C VAL A 140 1.67 9.25 13.13
N GLU A 141 1.68 9.33 14.46
CA GLU A 141 0.63 10.03 15.22
C GLU A 141 0.56 11.52 14.86
N GLU A 142 1.70 12.19 14.70
CA GLU A 142 1.77 13.58 14.26
C GLU A 142 1.16 13.74 12.85
N TYR A 143 1.48 12.84 11.93
CA TYR A 143 0.89 12.80 10.60
C TYR A 143 -0.62 12.59 10.66
N ILE A 144 -1.13 11.60 11.38
CA ILE A 144 -2.56 11.27 11.50
C ILE A 144 -3.35 12.46 12.09
N ARG A 145 -2.81 13.12 13.12
CA ARG A 145 -3.48 14.20 13.84
C ARG A 145 -3.89 15.38 12.94
N THR A 146 -3.25 15.54 11.80
CA THR A 146 -3.54 16.61 10.84
C THR A 146 -4.51 16.19 9.71
N ARG A 147 -5.01 14.93 9.74
CA ARG A 147 -5.87 14.35 8.70
C ARG A 147 -7.30 14.15 9.20
N LYS A 148 -8.26 14.14 8.26
CA LYS A 148 -9.68 13.89 8.53
C LYS A 148 -10.09 12.45 8.20
N GLU A 149 -9.25 11.76 7.44
CA GLU A 149 -9.44 10.40 6.98
C GLU A 149 -9.37 9.42 8.15
N ASN A 150 -10.03 8.28 8.00
CA ASN A 150 -10.04 7.23 9.02
C ASN A 150 -8.74 6.43 9.02
N ILE A 151 -7.66 7.03 9.52
CA ILE A 151 -6.33 6.42 9.62
C ILE A 151 -6.14 5.85 11.02
N TYR A 152 -5.87 4.56 11.10
CA TYR A 152 -5.71 3.84 12.36
C TYR A 152 -4.33 4.03 12.97
N THR A 153 -4.29 4.36 14.25
CA THR A 153 -3.03 4.42 14.99
C THR A 153 -2.61 3.01 15.40
N ILE A 154 -1.41 2.60 14.98
CA ILE A 154 -0.80 1.31 15.36
C ILE A 154 0.16 1.58 16.52
N THR A 155 -0.09 0.97 17.68
CA THR A 155 0.67 1.21 18.92
C THR A 155 1.54 0.03 19.34
N HIS A 156 1.24 -1.18 18.88
CA HIS A 156 1.98 -2.39 19.24
C HIS A 156 1.80 -3.52 18.22
N THR A 157 2.71 -4.48 18.28
CA THR A 157 2.66 -5.70 17.46
C THR A 157 1.42 -6.52 17.80
N GLN A 158 0.81 -7.15 16.79
CA GLN A 158 -0.40 -7.99 16.90
C GLN A 158 -1.65 -7.24 17.38
N GLN A 159 -1.69 -5.93 17.24
CA GLN A 159 -2.89 -5.15 17.52
C GLN A 159 -4.04 -5.62 16.62
N VAL A 160 -5.21 -5.79 17.21
CA VAL A 160 -6.44 -6.22 16.51
C VAL A 160 -7.36 -5.03 16.34
N PHE A 161 -7.93 -4.87 15.17
CA PHE A 161 -8.91 -3.85 14.85
C PHE A 161 -10.23 -4.51 14.41
N GLU A 162 -11.33 -4.09 15.00
CA GLU A 162 -12.67 -4.42 14.53
C GLU A 162 -13.12 -3.34 13.55
N LEU A 163 -13.41 -3.75 12.30
CA LEU A 163 -13.74 -2.84 11.22
C LEU A 163 -15.23 -2.90 10.90
N GLU A 164 -15.92 -1.80 11.11
CA GLU A 164 -17.36 -1.71 10.81
C GLU A 164 -17.65 -1.83 9.30
N GLY A 165 -18.66 -2.65 8.97
CA GLY A 165 -19.16 -2.79 7.59
C GLY A 165 -18.25 -3.54 6.64
N LEU A 166 -17.39 -4.43 7.14
CA LEU A 166 -16.59 -5.35 6.33
C LEU A 166 -17.25 -6.74 6.22
N ILE A 167 -18.21 -7.08 7.09
CA ILE A 167 -18.97 -8.33 7.08
C ILE A 167 -20.42 -8.03 6.74
#